data_baabed4dd227f1e8bc16db52ccaab42e
#
_entry.id   baabed4dd227f1e8bc16db52ccaab42e
#
_cell.length_a   1.000
_cell.length_b   1.000
_cell.length_c   1.000
_cell.angle_alpha   90.00
_cell.angle_beta   90.00
_cell.angle_gamma   90.00
#
_symmetry.space_group_name_H-M   'P 1'
#
loop_
_entity.id
_entity.type
_entity.pdbx_description
1 polymer ?
#
loop_
_entity_poly.entity_id
_entity_poly.type
_entity_poly.pdbx_seq_one_letter_code
_entity_poly.pdbx_strand_id
1 'polypeptide(L)'
;GFDVLDTQLYNRGWPVGGCIEVISDQCGLDAMGVFMPMMKQLSGQGRWQVFIDPPYTPYAPLLAGEGIDLQEIMLVHPKSRDEVLWSTEQALRSSTCSAVFVWLGATDYRYAELRKIQLAAASHGTPAILFRSSEALEQASPASLKIHIDGYRQIKILKQRGGRQSPTISLPTDDSLLDAASVWTSLESSETLGTSPGFRPSA
;
A
#
# COMPACT_ATOMS: atom_id res chain seq x y z
N GLY A 1 -1.93 -7.27 12.60
CA GLY A 1 -0.73 -7.32 11.76
C GLY A 1 0.00 -8.64 11.89
N PHE A 2 1.28 -8.64 11.60
CA PHE A 2 2.17 -9.78 11.87
C PHE A 2 2.73 -9.63 13.28
N ASP A 3 2.62 -10.65 14.13
CA ASP A 3 3.03 -10.60 15.54
C ASP A 3 4.48 -10.12 15.72
N VAL A 4 5.38 -10.59 14.82
CA VAL A 4 6.79 -10.19 14.83
C VAL A 4 6.96 -8.68 14.62
N LEU A 5 6.18 -8.10 13.71
CA LEU A 5 6.19 -6.66 13.45
C LEU A 5 5.47 -5.90 14.56
N ASP A 6 4.30 -6.38 14.98
CA ASP A 6 3.46 -5.73 16.00
C ASP A 6 4.22 -5.56 17.33
N THR A 7 5.07 -6.53 17.71
CA THR A 7 5.90 -6.42 18.91
C THR A 7 6.95 -5.31 18.84
N GLN A 8 7.35 -4.88 17.64
CA GLN A 8 8.33 -3.81 17.41
C GLN A 8 7.67 -2.44 17.25
N LEU A 9 6.36 -2.41 16.95
CA LEU A 9 5.59 -1.18 16.83
C LEU A 9 5.22 -0.64 18.22
N TYR A 10 5.24 0.70 18.35
CA TYR A 10 5.06 1.39 19.64
C TYR A 10 3.79 0.98 20.38
N ASN A 11 2.67 0.85 19.69
CA ASN A 11 1.39 0.44 20.28
C ASN A 11 1.03 -1.03 19.99
N ARG A 12 2.03 -1.87 19.66
CA ARG A 12 1.82 -3.27 19.26
C ARG A 12 0.85 -3.42 18.10
N GLY A 13 0.95 -2.52 17.13
CA GLY A 13 0.14 -2.52 15.92
C GLY A 13 0.32 -1.23 15.12
N TRP A 14 -0.32 -1.17 13.97
CA TRP A 14 -0.27 -0.01 13.10
C TRP A 14 -0.85 1.25 13.78
N PRO A 15 -0.27 2.44 13.53
CA PRO A 15 -0.82 3.69 14.04
C PRO A 15 -2.27 3.90 13.60
N VAL A 16 -3.16 4.07 14.55
CA VAL A 16 -4.55 4.46 14.29
C VAL A 16 -4.58 5.98 14.12
N GLY A 17 -4.88 6.43 12.93
CA GLY A 17 -4.83 7.85 12.57
C GLY A 17 -3.40 8.38 12.43
N GLY A 18 -3.11 8.94 11.29
CA GLY A 18 -1.79 9.42 10.90
C GLY A 18 -1.23 8.68 9.69
N CYS A 19 -0.08 9.15 9.21
CA CYS A 19 0.57 8.56 8.05
C CYS A 19 1.55 7.45 8.46
N ILE A 20 1.55 6.40 7.65
CA ILE A 20 2.57 5.36 7.58
C ILE A 20 3.29 5.55 6.26
N GLU A 21 4.53 5.99 6.26
CA GLU A 21 5.34 6.13 5.06
C GLU A 21 6.10 4.84 4.80
N VAL A 22 5.88 4.26 3.64
CA VAL A 22 6.47 3.01 3.19
C VAL A 22 7.45 3.31 2.07
N ILE A 23 8.72 3.11 2.33
CA ILE A 23 9.77 3.29 1.34
C ILE A 23 10.07 1.93 0.71
N SER A 24 9.91 1.83 -0.62
CA SER A 24 10.23 0.63 -1.39
C SER A 24 10.38 0.97 -2.86
N ASP A 25 11.36 0.38 -3.53
CA ASP A 25 11.51 0.48 -4.98
C ASP A 25 10.55 -0.46 -5.72
N GLN A 26 10.12 -1.51 -5.05
CA GLN A 26 9.11 -2.42 -5.55
C GLN A 26 7.73 -1.88 -5.18
N CYS A 27 7.28 -0.83 -5.86
CA CYS A 27 5.96 -0.22 -5.66
C CYS A 27 4.79 -1.18 -5.96
N GLY A 28 4.95 -2.45 -5.67
CA GLY A 28 4.04 -3.51 -6.03
C GLY A 28 3.49 -4.30 -4.85
N LEU A 29 3.18 -5.53 -5.16
CA LEU A 29 2.47 -6.48 -4.30
C LEU A 29 3.18 -6.77 -2.98
N ASP A 30 4.53 -6.76 -2.96
CA ASP A 30 5.30 -7.07 -1.76
C ASP A 30 5.07 -6.05 -0.63
N ALA A 31 5.04 -4.76 -0.99
CA ALA A 31 4.78 -3.70 -0.02
C ALA A 31 3.33 -3.72 0.48
N MET A 32 2.36 -4.02 -0.40
CA MET A 32 0.95 -4.20 -0.03
C MET A 32 0.74 -5.41 0.87
N GLY A 33 1.45 -6.51 0.63
CA GLY A 33 1.34 -7.74 1.41
C GLY A 33 1.54 -7.54 2.91
N VAL A 34 2.33 -6.53 3.29
CA VAL A 34 2.56 -6.17 4.70
C VAL A 34 1.28 -5.67 5.38
N PHE A 35 0.35 -5.12 4.61
CA PHE A 35 -0.90 -4.55 5.10
C PHE A 35 -2.11 -5.48 4.95
N MET A 36 -1.96 -6.64 4.32
CA MET A 36 -3.07 -7.58 4.11
C MET A 36 -3.81 -7.96 5.41
N PRO A 37 -3.13 -8.27 6.54
CA PRO A 37 -3.83 -8.56 7.79
C PRO A 37 -4.64 -7.36 8.31
N MET A 38 -4.14 -6.13 8.12
CA MET A 38 -4.87 -4.92 8.49
C MET A 38 -6.10 -4.73 7.58
N MET A 39 -5.93 -4.90 6.27
CA MET A 39 -7.02 -4.79 5.30
C MET A 39 -8.13 -5.79 5.58
N LYS A 40 -7.78 -7.05 5.88
CA LYS A 40 -8.72 -8.09 6.30
C LYS A 40 -9.48 -7.69 7.57
N GLN A 41 -8.79 -7.15 8.57
CA GLN A 41 -9.42 -6.71 9.82
C GLN A 41 -10.38 -5.52 9.62
N LEU A 42 -10.10 -4.65 8.65
CA LEU A 42 -10.94 -3.49 8.31
C LEU A 42 -12.11 -3.85 7.40
N SER A 43 -12.05 -5.00 6.75
CA SER A 43 -13.09 -5.49 5.85
C SER A 43 -14.36 -5.89 6.61
N GLY A 44 -15.52 -5.73 5.97
CA GLY A 44 -16.82 -6.03 6.55
C GLY A 44 -17.34 -4.98 7.54
N GLN A 45 -16.71 -3.81 7.60
CA GLN A 45 -17.12 -2.70 8.46
C GLN A 45 -18.05 -1.69 7.77
N GLY A 46 -18.39 -1.91 6.49
CA GLY A 46 -19.19 -0.98 5.68
C GLY A 46 -18.44 0.33 5.37
N ARG A 47 -17.11 0.31 5.37
CA ARG A 47 -16.25 1.47 5.14
C ARG A 47 -15.23 1.18 4.03
N TRP A 48 -14.95 2.19 3.21
CA TRP A 48 -14.07 2.05 2.06
C TRP A 48 -12.59 1.94 2.46
N GLN A 49 -11.89 1.02 1.81
CA GLN A 49 -10.44 1.01 1.70
C GLN A 49 -10.09 1.63 0.35
N VAL A 50 -9.55 2.84 0.36
CA VAL A 50 -9.35 3.65 -0.85
C VAL A 50 -7.91 3.51 -1.32
N PHE A 51 -7.74 3.21 -2.62
CA PHE A 51 -6.45 3.09 -3.29
C PHE A 51 -6.32 4.25 -4.27
N ILE A 52 -5.36 5.13 -4.05
CA ILE A 52 -5.14 6.34 -4.85
C ILE A 52 -3.85 6.17 -5.65
N ASP A 53 -4.00 6.26 -6.97
CA ASP A 53 -2.93 6.10 -7.95
C ASP A 53 -2.15 4.79 -7.85
N PRO A 54 -2.81 3.64 -7.69
CA PRO A 54 -2.09 2.36 -7.64
C PRO A 54 -1.40 2.11 -8.99
N PRO A 55 -0.13 1.65 -8.99
CA PRO A 55 0.65 1.41 -10.21
C PRO A 55 0.07 0.27 -11.06
N TYR A 56 -0.69 -0.62 -10.42
CA TYR A 56 -1.38 -1.74 -11.05
C TYR A 56 -2.76 -1.90 -10.43
N THR A 57 -3.69 -2.44 -11.21
CA THR A 57 -4.98 -2.86 -10.66
C THR A 57 -4.77 -4.02 -9.70
N PRO A 58 -5.21 -3.93 -8.44
CA PRO A 58 -5.07 -5.02 -7.49
C PRO A 58 -5.76 -6.29 -7.99
N TYR A 59 -5.11 -7.45 -7.80
CA TYR A 59 -5.67 -8.72 -8.21
C TYR A 59 -6.83 -9.14 -7.29
N ALA A 60 -8.04 -8.94 -7.77
CA ALA A 60 -9.26 -9.15 -7.00
C ALA A 60 -9.38 -10.58 -6.41
N PRO A 61 -9.04 -11.68 -7.12
CA PRO A 61 -9.10 -13.02 -6.54
C PRO A 61 -8.18 -13.21 -5.33
N LEU A 62 -6.99 -12.57 -5.31
CA LEU A 62 -6.08 -12.62 -4.16
C LEU A 62 -6.71 -11.91 -2.96
N LEU A 63 -7.22 -10.69 -3.16
CA LEU A 63 -7.87 -9.93 -2.09
C LEU A 63 -9.07 -10.70 -1.51
N ALA A 64 -9.91 -11.27 -2.37
CA ALA A 64 -11.05 -12.08 -1.95
C ALA A 64 -10.61 -13.36 -1.21
N GLY A 65 -9.56 -14.04 -1.70
CA GLY A 65 -8.97 -15.21 -1.05
C GLY A 65 -8.45 -14.94 0.35
N GLU A 66 -7.90 -13.74 0.56
CA GLU A 66 -7.47 -13.25 1.88
C GLU A 66 -8.63 -12.82 2.78
N GLY A 67 -9.87 -12.84 2.29
CA GLY A 67 -11.07 -12.45 3.04
C GLY A 67 -11.31 -10.95 3.08
N ILE A 68 -10.83 -10.22 2.08
CA ILE A 68 -11.10 -8.79 1.91
C ILE A 68 -12.34 -8.62 1.03
N ASP A 69 -13.32 -7.86 1.50
CA ASP A 69 -14.53 -7.57 0.74
C ASP A 69 -14.23 -6.57 -0.39
N LEU A 70 -14.34 -7.05 -1.62
CA LEU A 70 -14.09 -6.23 -2.81
C LEU A 70 -15.10 -5.08 -2.98
N GLN A 71 -16.28 -5.18 -2.37
CA GLN A 71 -17.28 -4.11 -2.41
C GLN A 71 -16.87 -2.91 -1.53
N GLU A 72 -15.91 -3.09 -0.64
CA GLU A 72 -15.34 -2.04 0.18
C GLU A 72 -14.01 -1.49 -0.37
N ILE A 73 -13.59 -1.91 -1.58
CA ILE A 73 -12.39 -1.39 -2.25
C ILE A 73 -12.78 -0.33 -3.27
N MET A 74 -12.16 0.85 -3.17
CA MET A 74 -12.32 1.94 -4.12
C MET A 74 -11.00 2.29 -4.77
N LEU A 75 -10.95 2.29 -6.10
CA LEU A 75 -9.79 2.71 -6.88
C LEU A 75 -10.00 4.14 -7.40
N VAL A 76 -9.01 4.98 -7.18
CA VAL A 76 -8.99 6.38 -7.65
C VAL A 76 -7.75 6.58 -8.50
N HIS A 77 -7.93 7.03 -9.75
CA HIS A 77 -6.85 7.30 -10.69
C HIS A 77 -6.77 8.80 -11.00
N PRO A 78 -6.03 9.58 -10.20
CA PRO A 78 -5.83 11.00 -10.43
C PRO A 78 -5.03 11.25 -11.72
N LYS A 79 -5.23 12.41 -12.35
CA LYS A 79 -4.53 12.79 -13.58
C LYS A 79 -3.31 13.66 -13.33
N SER A 80 -3.15 14.16 -12.13
CA SER A 80 -2.07 15.05 -11.75
C SER A 80 -1.66 14.86 -10.28
N ARG A 81 -0.45 15.31 -9.97
CA ARG A 81 0.09 15.35 -8.61
C ARG A 81 -0.85 16.07 -7.62
N ASP A 82 -1.42 17.20 -8.04
CA ASP A 82 -2.32 17.97 -7.18
C ASP A 82 -3.64 17.23 -6.93
N GLU A 83 -4.13 16.49 -7.91
CA GLU A 83 -5.30 15.62 -7.74
C GLU A 83 -5.00 14.45 -6.80
N VAL A 84 -3.78 13.88 -6.79
CA VAL A 84 -3.37 12.85 -5.81
C VAL A 84 -3.49 13.41 -4.39
N LEU A 85 -2.90 14.59 -4.14
CA LEU A 85 -2.96 15.23 -2.83
C LEU A 85 -4.39 15.56 -2.41
N TRP A 86 -5.16 16.14 -3.33
CA TRP A 86 -6.54 16.52 -3.08
C TRP A 86 -7.42 15.29 -2.78
N SER A 87 -7.35 14.26 -3.61
CA SER A 87 -8.12 13.02 -3.42
C SER A 87 -7.78 12.35 -2.09
N THR A 88 -6.49 12.33 -1.74
CA THR A 88 -6.02 11.80 -0.46
C THR A 88 -6.63 12.57 0.71
N GLU A 89 -6.59 13.90 0.66
CA GLU A 89 -7.14 14.74 1.72
C GLU A 89 -8.67 14.54 1.83
N GLN A 90 -9.40 14.47 0.71
CA GLN A 90 -10.85 14.23 0.71
C GLN A 90 -11.20 12.85 1.29
N ALA A 91 -10.50 11.79 0.88
CA ALA A 91 -10.71 10.45 1.40
C ALA A 91 -10.47 10.37 2.92
N LEU A 92 -9.41 11.02 3.43
CA LEU A 92 -9.09 11.05 4.85
C LEU A 92 -10.11 11.84 5.67
N ARG A 93 -10.65 12.92 5.12
CA ARG A 93 -11.70 13.74 5.76
C ARG A 93 -13.07 13.08 5.74
N SER A 94 -13.26 12.12 4.87
CA SER A 94 -14.50 11.37 4.80
C SER A 94 -14.56 10.35 5.94
N SER A 95 -15.60 10.37 6.72
CA SER A 95 -15.86 9.36 7.76
C SER A 95 -16.18 7.98 7.21
N THR A 96 -16.32 7.86 5.89
CA THR A 96 -16.68 6.60 5.21
C THR A 96 -15.48 5.73 4.85
N CYS A 97 -14.23 6.21 5.06
CA CYS A 97 -13.03 5.47 4.76
C CYS A 97 -12.43 4.82 6.01
N SER A 98 -12.05 3.55 5.92
CA SER A 98 -11.35 2.80 6.98
C SER A 98 -9.83 2.87 6.85
N ALA A 99 -9.32 2.98 5.62
CA ALA A 99 -7.91 3.20 5.30
C ALA A 99 -7.75 3.87 3.94
N VAL A 100 -6.66 4.60 3.74
CA VAL A 100 -6.31 5.23 2.46
C VAL A 100 -4.88 4.84 2.09
N PHE A 101 -4.74 4.13 0.98
CA PHE A 101 -3.47 3.71 0.40
C PHE A 101 -3.14 4.61 -0.77
N VAL A 102 -1.95 5.23 -0.77
CA VAL A 102 -1.58 6.25 -1.75
C VAL A 102 -0.21 5.94 -2.34
N TRP A 103 -0.12 5.82 -3.64
CA TRP A 103 1.14 5.65 -4.36
C TRP A 103 1.67 7.01 -4.81
N LEU A 104 2.69 7.48 -4.12
CA LEU A 104 3.35 8.75 -4.40
C LEU A 104 4.55 8.57 -5.36
N GLY A 105 5.04 7.34 -5.49
CA GLY A 105 6.14 6.98 -6.38
C GLY A 105 7.44 7.75 -6.09
N ALA A 106 8.15 8.09 -7.16
CA ALA A 106 9.38 8.90 -7.14
C ALA A 106 9.11 10.41 -7.15
N THR A 107 7.84 10.83 -7.21
CA THR A 107 7.50 12.26 -7.24
C THR A 107 7.94 12.95 -5.96
N ASP A 108 8.59 14.11 -6.09
CA ASP A 108 8.98 14.92 -4.94
C ASP A 108 7.78 15.65 -4.34
N TYR A 109 7.50 15.34 -3.09
CA TYR A 109 6.45 15.98 -2.28
C TYR A 109 7.10 16.77 -1.15
N ARG A 110 6.73 18.06 -1.05
CA ARG A 110 7.25 18.94 0.00
C ARG A 110 6.75 18.47 1.38
N TYR A 111 7.59 18.66 2.39
CA TYR A 111 7.23 18.32 3.77
C TYR A 111 5.88 18.91 4.21
N ALA A 112 5.56 20.16 3.78
CA ALA A 112 4.31 20.83 4.13
C ALA A 112 3.07 20.12 3.54
N GLU A 113 3.19 19.49 2.37
CA GLU A 113 2.12 18.75 1.71
C GLU A 113 1.86 17.42 2.43
N LEU A 114 2.92 16.68 2.72
CA LEU A 114 2.82 15.45 3.52
C LEU A 114 2.31 15.75 4.95
N ARG A 115 2.67 16.92 5.49
CA ARG A 115 2.17 17.36 6.80
C ARG A 115 0.66 17.58 6.82
N LYS A 116 0.08 18.10 5.73
CA LYS A 116 -1.39 18.26 5.60
C LYS A 116 -2.07 16.90 5.63
N ILE A 117 -1.54 15.92 4.89
CA ILE A 117 -2.06 14.54 4.89
C ILE A 117 -1.97 13.93 6.29
N GLN A 118 -0.81 14.08 6.96
CA GLN A 118 -0.62 13.59 8.33
C GLN A 118 -1.65 14.19 9.30
N LEU A 119 -1.91 15.49 9.20
CA LEU A 119 -2.89 16.16 10.06
C LEU A 119 -4.32 15.71 9.75
N ALA A 120 -4.69 15.57 8.48
CA ALA A 120 -5.99 15.05 8.09
C ALA A 120 -6.21 13.63 8.60
N ALA A 121 -5.24 12.73 8.41
CA ALA A 121 -5.28 11.36 8.91
C ALA A 121 -5.44 11.31 10.44
N ALA A 122 -4.68 12.12 11.16
CA ALA A 122 -4.72 12.17 12.62
C ALA A 122 -6.04 12.73 13.16
N SER A 123 -6.60 13.77 12.49
CA SER A 123 -7.85 14.41 12.95
C SER A 123 -9.08 13.54 12.76
N HIS A 124 -9.06 12.64 11.78
CA HIS A 124 -10.22 11.79 11.45
C HIS A 124 -10.02 10.32 11.86
N GLY A 125 -8.86 9.98 12.43
CA GLY A 125 -8.58 8.62 12.89
C GLY A 125 -8.47 7.59 11.75
N THR A 126 -8.26 8.05 10.50
CA THR A 126 -8.12 7.18 9.33
C THR A 126 -6.65 7.05 8.96
N PRO A 127 -6.05 5.85 8.97
CA PRO A 127 -4.66 5.67 8.58
C PRO A 127 -4.45 5.95 7.09
N ALA A 128 -3.37 6.68 6.77
CA ALA A 128 -2.90 6.92 5.41
C ALA A 128 -1.58 6.16 5.19
N ILE A 129 -1.56 5.24 4.24
CA ILE A 129 -0.38 4.47 3.86
C ILE A 129 0.20 5.09 2.59
N LEU A 130 1.40 5.69 2.70
CA LEU A 130 2.03 6.44 1.62
C LEU A 130 3.21 5.63 1.06
N PHE A 131 3.06 5.06 -0.13
CA PHE A 131 4.13 4.34 -0.81
C PHE A 131 5.00 5.32 -1.60
N ARG A 132 6.32 5.28 -1.33
CA ARG A 132 7.32 6.14 -1.96
C ARG A 132 8.53 5.33 -2.39
N SER A 133 9.26 5.82 -3.39
CA SER A 133 10.52 5.21 -3.83
C SER A 133 11.65 5.43 -2.81
N SER A 134 12.75 4.69 -2.99
CA SER A 134 13.98 4.81 -2.18
C SER A 134 14.58 6.23 -2.19
N GLU A 135 14.30 7.06 -3.19
CA GLU A 135 14.71 8.46 -3.22
C GLU A 135 14.22 9.26 -2.01
N ALA A 136 13.12 8.81 -1.38
CA ALA A 136 12.58 9.43 -0.19
C ALA A 136 13.21 8.93 1.12
N LEU A 137 14.18 7.99 1.06
CA LEU A 137 14.75 7.34 2.24
C LEU A 137 15.28 8.34 3.26
N GLU A 138 16.10 9.27 2.79
CA GLU A 138 16.77 10.30 3.63
C GLU A 138 15.92 11.57 3.79
N GLN A 139 14.77 11.66 3.13
CA GLN A 139 13.92 12.84 3.23
C GLN A 139 13.23 12.92 4.59
N ALA A 140 13.14 14.13 5.14
CA ALA A 140 12.38 14.39 6.35
C ALA A 140 10.90 14.07 6.13
N SER A 141 10.29 13.36 7.07
CA SER A 141 8.91 12.93 7.00
C SER A 141 8.09 13.37 8.21
N PRO A 142 6.89 13.91 8.03
CA PRO A 142 5.95 14.18 9.12
C PRO A 142 5.19 12.93 9.59
N ALA A 143 5.34 11.79 8.92
CA ALA A 143 4.61 10.57 9.22
C ALA A 143 4.83 10.08 10.66
N SER A 144 3.82 9.44 11.22
CA SER A 144 3.87 8.82 12.55
C SER A 144 4.79 7.60 12.58
N LEU A 145 4.85 6.89 11.44
CA LEU A 145 5.70 5.73 11.22
C LEU A 145 6.34 5.84 9.84
N LYS A 146 7.63 5.56 9.73
CA LYS A 146 8.35 5.41 8.45
C LYS A 146 9.06 4.07 8.47
N ILE A 147 8.77 3.25 7.49
CA ILE A 147 9.36 1.93 7.30
C ILE A 147 10.03 1.84 5.94
N HIS A 148 11.06 1.03 5.86
CA HIS A 148 11.71 0.64 4.61
C HIS A 148 11.48 -0.86 4.40
N ILE A 149 11.02 -1.22 3.22
CA ILE A 149 10.87 -2.59 2.76
C ILE A 149 11.98 -2.83 1.75
N ASP A 150 12.98 -3.60 2.16
CA ASP A 150 14.14 -3.96 1.35
C ASP A 150 14.10 -5.46 1.09
N GLY A 151 13.79 -5.83 -0.16
CA GLY A 151 13.61 -7.21 -0.55
C GLY A 151 12.32 -7.86 -0.04
N TYR A 152 12.21 -9.18 -0.24
CA TYR A 152 11.02 -9.92 0.09
C TYR A 152 10.79 -9.99 1.61
N ARG A 153 9.74 -9.33 2.11
CA ARG A 153 9.31 -9.35 3.52
C ARG A 153 10.37 -8.91 4.55
N GLN A 154 11.36 -8.13 4.13
CA GLN A 154 12.34 -7.52 5.02
C GLN A 154 11.91 -6.09 5.35
N ILE A 155 11.60 -5.81 6.61
CA ILE A 155 11.10 -4.51 7.06
C ILE A 155 12.08 -3.91 8.05
N LYS A 156 12.42 -2.64 7.86
CA LYS A 156 13.18 -1.84 8.79
C LYS A 156 12.36 -0.64 9.25
N ILE A 157 12.19 -0.46 10.54
CA ILE A 157 11.55 0.73 11.10
C ILE A 157 12.58 1.85 11.13
N LEU A 158 12.41 2.84 10.25
CA LEU A 158 13.31 4.00 10.18
C LEU A 158 12.94 5.07 11.20
N LYS A 159 11.64 5.24 11.46
CA LYS A 159 11.10 6.22 12.40
C LYS A 159 9.78 5.72 12.93
N GLN A 160 9.55 5.89 14.23
CA GLN A 160 8.22 5.79 14.82
C GLN A 160 8.05 6.77 15.97
N ARG A 161 6.83 7.34 16.08
CA ARG A 161 6.51 8.30 17.14
C ARG A 161 6.39 7.56 18.47
N GLY A 162 7.21 7.94 19.45
CA GLY A 162 7.22 7.34 20.78
C GLY A 162 7.98 6.01 20.89
N GLY A 163 8.52 5.49 19.79
CA GLY A 163 9.25 4.23 19.76
C GLY A 163 10.71 4.41 19.31
N ARG A 164 11.41 3.29 19.19
CA ARG A 164 12.80 3.22 18.73
C ARG A 164 12.85 2.75 17.28
N GLN A 165 13.95 3.02 16.59
CA GLN A 165 14.29 2.32 15.35
C GLN A 165 14.50 0.84 15.69
N SER A 166 14.17 -0.05 14.75
CA SER A 166 14.39 -1.48 14.93
C SER A 166 15.48 -2.01 14.00
N PRO A 167 16.09 -3.14 14.34
CA PRO A 167 16.82 -3.93 13.35
C PRO A 167 15.85 -4.37 12.24
N THR A 168 16.39 -4.94 11.17
CA THR A 168 15.56 -5.51 10.09
C THR A 168 14.71 -6.67 10.65
N ILE A 169 13.44 -6.64 10.35
CA ILE A 169 12.43 -7.62 10.77
C ILE A 169 12.09 -8.45 9.53
N SER A 170 12.24 -9.78 9.65
CA SER A 170 11.79 -10.71 8.62
C SER A 170 10.36 -11.15 8.95
N LEU A 171 9.43 -10.90 8.04
CA LEU A 171 8.08 -11.40 8.20
C LEU A 171 7.99 -12.88 7.82
N PRO A 172 7.15 -13.67 8.51
CA PRO A 172 6.94 -15.07 8.15
C PRO A 172 6.40 -15.17 6.72
N THR A 173 6.87 -16.18 6.00
CA THR A 173 6.37 -16.54 4.68
C THR A 173 5.05 -17.27 4.87
N ASP A 174 3.99 -16.76 4.30
CA ASP A 174 2.75 -17.51 4.15
C ASP A 174 2.82 -18.22 2.79
N ASP A 175 2.85 -19.55 2.79
CA ASP A 175 2.98 -20.35 1.57
C ASP A 175 1.82 -20.10 0.58
N SER A 176 0.66 -19.64 1.07
CA SER A 176 -0.48 -19.26 0.22
C SER A 176 -0.18 -18.07 -0.70
N LEU A 177 0.71 -17.16 -0.28
CA LEU A 177 1.12 -16.00 -1.09
C LEU A 177 2.20 -16.34 -2.12
N LEU A 178 2.96 -17.42 -1.92
CA LEU A 178 3.90 -17.93 -2.93
C LEU A 178 3.17 -18.50 -4.14
N ASP A 179 2.04 -19.15 -3.94
CA ASP A 179 1.18 -19.63 -5.03
C ASP A 179 0.60 -18.46 -5.84
N ALA A 180 0.25 -17.36 -5.19
CA ALA A 180 -0.23 -16.15 -5.88
C ALA A 180 0.86 -15.49 -6.71
N ALA A 181 2.11 -15.39 -6.22
CA ALA A 181 3.22 -14.86 -7.00
C ALA A 181 3.55 -15.75 -8.23
N SER A 182 3.41 -17.07 -8.10
CA SER A 182 3.59 -18.01 -9.22
C SER A 182 2.51 -17.88 -10.30
N VAL A 183 1.29 -17.51 -9.92
CA VAL A 183 0.18 -17.25 -10.87
C VAL A 183 0.48 -16.03 -11.75
N TRP A 184 1.11 -14.98 -11.21
CA TRP A 184 1.51 -13.81 -12.01
C TRP A 184 2.59 -14.13 -13.04
N THR A 185 3.59 -14.89 -12.65
CA THR A 185 4.66 -15.35 -13.58
C THR A 185 4.10 -16.21 -14.71
N SER A 186 3.05 -16.99 -14.44
CA SER A 186 2.37 -17.81 -15.44
C SER A 186 1.51 -17.01 -16.41
N LEU A 187 0.92 -15.89 -16.00
CA LEU A 187 0.13 -15.01 -16.85
C LEU A 187 1.00 -14.18 -17.81
N GLU A 188 2.13 -13.67 -17.35
CA GLU A 188 3.10 -12.97 -18.21
C GLU A 188 3.67 -13.89 -19.32
N SER A 189 3.81 -15.19 -19.03
CA SER A 189 4.29 -16.19 -20.00
C SER A 189 3.23 -16.55 -21.04
N SER A 190 1.94 -16.36 -20.77
CA SER A 190 0.86 -16.69 -21.71
C SER A 190 0.52 -15.56 -22.70
N GLU A 191 0.84 -14.31 -22.39
CA GLU A 191 0.61 -13.18 -23.32
C GLU A 191 1.60 -13.16 -24.52
N THR A 192 2.75 -13.83 -24.40
CA THR A 192 3.74 -13.92 -25.49
C THR A 192 3.45 -14.99 -26.55
N LEU A 193 2.39 -15.79 -26.41
CA LEU A 193 2.05 -16.89 -27.35
C LEU A 193 0.84 -16.62 -28.26
N GLY A 194 0.30 -15.40 -28.26
CA GLY A 194 -0.86 -15.00 -29.06
C GLY A 194 -0.51 -14.30 -30.39
N THR A 195 0.37 -14.83 -31.22
CA THR A 195 0.45 -14.45 -32.65
C THR A 195 -0.70 -15.11 -33.39
N SER A 196 -1.70 -14.33 -33.73
CA SER A 196 -2.82 -14.74 -34.59
C SER A 196 -2.35 -15.24 -35.93
N PRO A 197 -2.87 -16.38 -36.45
CA PRO A 197 -2.63 -16.78 -37.82
C PRO A 197 -3.40 -15.87 -38.77
N GLY A 198 -2.69 -15.36 -39.79
CA GLY A 198 -3.16 -14.39 -40.75
C GLY A 198 -4.45 -14.78 -41.47
N PHE A 199 -5.35 -13.84 -41.53
CA PHE A 199 -6.49 -13.82 -42.42
C PHE A 199 -5.98 -13.51 -43.84
N ARG A 200 -6.06 -14.46 -44.79
CA ARG A 200 -5.89 -14.25 -46.21
C ARG A 200 -7.25 -13.94 -46.82
N PRO A 201 -7.44 -12.82 -47.53
CA PRO A 201 -8.63 -12.63 -48.35
C PRO A 201 -8.46 -13.43 -49.65
N SER A 202 -9.44 -14.25 -49.98
CA SER A 202 -9.57 -14.92 -51.28
C SER A 202 -10.10 -13.89 -52.31
N ALA A 203 -9.54 -14.00 -53.50
CA ALA A 203 -9.89 -13.29 -54.71
C ALA A 203 -11.31 -13.60 -55.19
#